data_bebb4c95eed70814cc3da38213177b8b
#
_entry.id   bebb4c95eed70814cc3da38213177b8b
#
_cell.length_a   1.000
_cell.length_b   1.000
_cell.length_c   1.000
_cell.angle_alpha   90.00
_cell.angle_beta   90.00
_cell.angle_gamma   90.00
#
_symmetry.space_group_name_H-M   'P 1'
#
loop_
_entity.id
_entity.type
_entity.pdbx_description
1 polymer ?
#
loop_
_entity_poly.entity_id
_entity_poly.type
_entity_poly.pdbx_seq_one_letter_code
_entity_poly.pdbx_strand_id
1 'polypeptide(L)'
;FAQRHSDMKQYALIAPNSVNILSNKLPAFAPVQDQNSWLNNLSDSLTQAGVTFIDVRDTFKDHKMEDLYYHTDHHWTTQGAYYAYLQAAKAMEIDTSADTYDKAPVTRSFQGTLSAKSGFRSGEKDEIDVFLPTGENVLASVINYVDEQKKSASFYDTDKLDTRDKYALFFGGNHAQVKISTPTETDNTLLVLKDSYANSFVPFLAQHYRKIVMVDPRYYYGDLEQLIQVEYVQ
;
A
#
# COMPACT_ATOMS: atom_id res chain seq x y z
N PHE A 1 20.13 -0.31 9.58
CA PHE A 1 19.48 -1.49 9.01
C PHE A 1 20.08 -1.81 7.64
N ALA A 2 20.00 -0.93 6.65
CA ALA A 2 20.39 -1.19 5.27
C ALA A 2 21.83 -1.75 5.12
N GLN A 3 22.77 -1.20 5.84
CA GLN A 3 24.17 -1.65 5.78
C GLN A 3 24.37 -3.06 6.37
N ARG A 4 23.55 -3.46 7.37
CA ARG A 4 23.63 -4.80 7.97
C ARG A 4 23.02 -5.89 7.09
N HIS A 5 22.13 -5.50 6.18
CA HIS A 5 21.40 -6.37 5.27
C HIS A 5 21.67 -5.98 3.80
N SER A 6 22.94 -5.72 3.50
CA SER A 6 23.37 -5.32 2.13
C SER A 6 23.27 -6.46 1.10
N ASP A 7 23.03 -7.67 1.56
CA ASP A 7 22.73 -8.85 0.75
C ASP A 7 21.28 -8.94 0.27
N MET A 8 20.39 -8.11 0.85
CA MET A 8 19.00 -7.99 0.43
C MET A 8 18.78 -6.78 -0.48
N LYS A 9 17.92 -6.91 -1.48
CA LYS A 9 17.41 -5.75 -2.22
C LYS A 9 16.47 -4.94 -1.32
N GLN A 10 16.71 -3.65 -1.18
CA GLN A 10 15.95 -2.79 -0.26
C GLN A 10 15.34 -1.62 -1.01
N TYR A 11 14.05 -1.40 -0.76
CA TYR A 11 13.25 -0.39 -1.41
C TYR A 11 12.51 0.45 -0.39
N ALA A 12 12.31 1.72 -0.68
CA ALA A 12 11.48 2.61 0.12
C ALA A 12 10.49 3.35 -0.78
N LEU A 13 9.20 3.22 -0.48
CA LEU A 13 8.13 3.97 -1.11
C LEU A 13 7.43 4.79 -0.03
N ILE A 14 7.44 6.11 -0.18
CA ILE A 14 6.71 7.02 0.68
C ILE A 14 5.60 7.66 -0.16
N ALA A 15 4.36 7.33 0.16
CA ALA A 15 3.22 7.88 -0.55
C ALA A 15 3.14 9.41 -0.37
N PRO A 16 3.25 10.21 -1.45
CA PRO A 16 2.98 11.63 -1.34
C PRO A 16 1.50 11.82 -0.99
N ASN A 17 1.18 12.79 -0.13
CA ASN A 17 -0.23 13.02 0.17
C ASN A 17 -0.92 13.87 -0.91
N SER A 18 -2.25 13.94 -0.85
CA SER A 18 -3.06 14.66 -1.83
C SER A 18 -2.73 16.16 -1.90
N VAL A 19 -2.36 16.79 -0.79
CA VAL A 19 -1.97 18.22 -0.77
C VAL A 19 -0.70 18.49 -1.59
N ASN A 20 0.19 17.51 -1.72
CA ASN A 20 1.38 17.66 -2.55
C ASN A 20 1.05 17.51 -4.05
N ILE A 21 0.34 16.45 -4.40
CA ILE A 21 0.04 16.13 -5.81
C ILE A 21 -1.03 17.06 -6.40
N LEU A 22 -2.07 17.36 -5.61
CA LEU A 22 -3.21 18.18 -6.02
C LEU A 22 -3.10 19.62 -5.47
N SER A 23 -1.87 20.15 -5.39
CA SER A 23 -1.60 21.48 -4.80
C SER A 23 -2.38 22.62 -5.46
N ASN A 24 -2.74 22.45 -6.74
CA ASN A 24 -3.59 23.42 -7.47
C ASN A 24 -5.05 23.47 -6.99
N LYS A 25 -5.49 22.48 -6.19
CA LYS A 25 -6.83 22.46 -5.57
C LYS A 25 -6.85 23.09 -4.17
N LEU A 26 -5.69 23.48 -3.64
CA LEU A 26 -5.60 24.08 -2.32
C LEU A 26 -6.16 25.51 -2.30
N PRO A 27 -6.81 25.92 -1.21
CA PRO A 27 -7.18 27.33 -1.01
C PRO A 27 -5.94 28.24 -1.05
N ALA A 28 -6.14 29.47 -1.48
CA ALA A 28 -5.07 30.47 -1.38
C ALA A 28 -4.55 30.58 0.06
N PHE A 29 -3.21 30.64 0.20
CA PHE A 29 -2.52 30.72 1.49
C PHE A 29 -2.71 29.50 2.41
N ALA A 30 -3.08 28.33 1.88
CA ALA A 30 -3.11 27.10 2.68
C ALA A 30 -1.72 26.86 3.32
N PRO A 31 -1.62 26.68 4.65
CA PRO A 31 -0.35 26.49 5.35
C PRO A 31 0.13 25.05 5.14
N VAL A 32 0.80 24.77 4.03
CA VAL A 32 1.35 23.44 3.73
C VAL A 32 2.87 23.45 3.78
N GLN A 33 3.46 22.33 4.19
CA GLN A 33 4.89 22.11 4.12
C GLN A 33 5.30 21.68 2.70
N ASP A 34 6.52 22.04 2.31
CA ASP A 34 7.13 21.56 1.07
C ASP A 34 7.56 20.09 1.20
N GLN A 35 6.64 19.19 0.85
CA GLN A 35 6.91 17.77 0.83
C GLN A 35 7.94 17.38 -0.23
N ASN A 36 8.04 18.13 -1.34
CA ASN A 36 8.97 17.77 -2.41
C ASN A 36 10.41 17.90 -1.95
N SER A 37 10.76 19.00 -1.29
CA SER A 37 12.10 19.18 -0.72
C SER A 37 12.41 18.12 0.33
N TRP A 38 11.44 17.77 1.19
CA TRP A 38 11.61 16.72 2.18
C TRP A 38 11.83 15.34 1.55
N LEU A 39 11.00 14.97 0.55
CA LEU A 39 11.12 13.69 -0.16
C LEU A 39 12.44 13.60 -0.96
N ASN A 40 12.92 14.70 -1.54
CA ASN A 40 14.22 14.71 -2.23
C ASN A 40 15.36 14.44 -1.25
N ASN A 41 15.40 15.13 -0.11
CA ASN A 41 16.43 14.90 0.92
C ASN A 41 16.38 13.46 1.47
N LEU A 42 15.18 12.90 1.62
CA LEU A 42 15.01 11.50 2.03
C LEU A 42 15.54 10.54 0.97
N SER A 43 15.19 10.77 -0.31
CA SER A 43 15.67 9.98 -1.44
C SER A 43 17.20 9.96 -1.51
N ASP A 44 17.85 11.12 -1.37
CA ASP A 44 19.30 11.23 -1.37
C ASP A 44 19.92 10.43 -0.21
N SER A 45 19.35 10.54 0.98
CA SER A 45 19.83 9.83 2.17
C SER A 45 19.66 8.31 2.05
N LEU A 46 18.53 7.85 1.50
CA LEU A 46 18.26 6.43 1.26
C LEU A 46 19.20 5.85 0.20
N THR A 47 19.42 6.59 -0.91
CA THR A 47 20.34 6.20 -1.97
C THR A 47 21.78 6.06 -1.43
N GLN A 48 22.23 6.99 -0.59
CA GLN A 48 23.54 6.90 0.08
C GLN A 48 23.64 5.68 1.01
N ALA A 49 22.53 5.23 1.56
CA ALA A 49 22.45 4.04 2.40
C ALA A 49 22.31 2.72 1.59
N GLY A 50 22.24 2.79 0.26
CA GLY A 50 22.05 1.61 -0.61
C GLY A 50 20.60 1.16 -0.74
N VAL A 51 19.64 2.01 -0.38
CA VAL A 51 18.19 1.73 -0.51
C VAL A 51 17.64 2.42 -1.75
N THR A 52 16.94 1.69 -2.60
CA THR A 52 16.30 2.26 -3.79
C THR A 52 15.01 3.00 -3.38
N PHE A 53 14.98 4.31 -3.60
CA PHE A 53 13.78 5.11 -3.38
C PHE A 53 12.85 5.00 -4.59
N ILE A 54 11.61 4.57 -4.35
CA ILE A 54 10.55 4.47 -5.36
C ILE A 54 9.74 5.76 -5.33
N ASP A 55 10.03 6.66 -6.27
CA ASP A 55 9.35 7.95 -6.38
C ASP A 55 8.12 7.84 -7.28
N VAL A 56 6.95 8.02 -6.71
CA VAL A 56 5.67 7.95 -7.44
C VAL A 56 5.12 9.33 -7.83
N ARG A 57 5.82 10.42 -7.48
CA ARG A 57 5.30 11.79 -7.63
C ARG A 57 5.00 12.16 -9.08
N ASP A 58 5.87 11.83 -10.01
CA ASP A 58 5.66 12.19 -11.42
C ASP A 58 4.54 11.35 -12.02
N THR A 59 4.50 10.05 -11.76
CA THR A 59 3.37 9.20 -12.15
C THR A 59 2.03 9.76 -11.63
N PHE A 60 1.99 10.19 -10.37
CA PHE A 60 0.77 10.76 -9.79
C PHE A 60 0.39 12.13 -10.38
N LYS A 61 1.37 12.96 -10.75
CA LYS A 61 1.12 14.23 -11.44
C LYS A 61 0.57 14.01 -12.84
N ASP A 62 1.06 13.01 -13.56
CA ASP A 62 0.58 12.66 -14.91
C ASP A 62 -0.88 12.19 -14.88
N HIS A 63 -1.28 11.51 -13.81
CA HIS A 63 -2.63 10.99 -13.58
C HIS A 63 -3.50 11.86 -12.65
N LYS A 64 -3.10 13.11 -12.34
CA LYS A 64 -3.77 13.98 -11.35
C LYS A 64 -5.23 14.35 -11.68
N MET A 65 -5.69 14.06 -12.88
CA MET A 65 -7.08 14.27 -13.30
C MET A 65 -7.98 13.07 -12.97
N GLU A 66 -7.39 11.97 -12.50
CA GLU A 66 -8.07 10.78 -12.03
C GLU A 66 -8.24 10.81 -10.51
N ASP A 67 -9.10 9.96 -9.98
CA ASP A 67 -9.36 9.87 -8.54
C ASP A 67 -8.26 9.07 -7.84
N LEU A 68 -7.08 9.68 -7.67
CA LEU A 68 -5.92 9.07 -7.02
C LEU A 68 -6.04 9.00 -5.49
N TYR A 69 -6.84 9.88 -4.91
CA TYR A 69 -7.04 10.00 -3.46
C TYR A 69 -8.53 10.09 -3.13
N TYR A 70 -8.90 9.53 -1.98
CA TYR A 70 -10.24 9.78 -1.45
C TYR A 70 -10.40 11.25 -1.06
N HIS A 71 -11.61 11.80 -1.24
CA HIS A 71 -11.93 13.17 -0.83
C HIS A 71 -12.19 13.28 0.66
N THR A 72 -12.72 12.22 1.25
CA THR A 72 -13.12 12.20 2.67
C THR A 72 -12.13 11.48 3.57
N ASP A 73 -11.08 10.86 2.98
CA ASP A 73 -10.05 10.12 3.71
C ASP A 73 -8.64 10.54 3.29
N HIS A 74 -7.65 10.23 4.12
CA HIS A 74 -6.25 10.59 3.86
C HIS A 74 -5.50 9.63 2.96
N HIS A 75 -6.04 8.46 2.68
CA HIS A 75 -5.40 7.46 1.83
C HIS A 75 -5.53 7.78 0.34
N TRP A 76 -4.67 7.21 -0.45
CA TRP A 76 -4.92 7.02 -1.87
C TRP A 76 -6.10 6.08 -2.12
N THR A 77 -6.70 6.15 -3.30
CA THR A 77 -7.67 5.15 -3.77
C THR A 77 -6.94 3.88 -4.20
N THR A 78 -7.67 2.82 -4.51
CA THR A 78 -7.08 1.62 -5.13
C THR A 78 -6.45 1.93 -6.49
N GLN A 79 -6.99 2.92 -7.23
CA GLN A 79 -6.39 3.42 -8.47
C GLN A 79 -5.01 4.06 -8.21
N GLY A 80 -4.90 4.90 -7.17
CA GLY A 80 -3.60 5.47 -6.78
C GLY A 80 -2.62 4.39 -6.33
N ALA A 81 -3.07 3.42 -5.54
CA ALA A 81 -2.27 2.27 -5.14
C ALA A 81 -1.79 1.43 -6.34
N TYR A 82 -2.63 1.27 -7.38
CA TYR A 82 -2.26 0.59 -8.61
C TYR A 82 -1.14 1.30 -9.38
N TYR A 83 -1.22 2.62 -9.54
CA TYR A 83 -0.14 3.38 -10.17
C TYR A 83 1.15 3.33 -9.36
N ALA A 84 1.06 3.36 -8.04
CA ALA A 84 2.23 3.16 -7.17
C ALA A 84 2.81 1.76 -7.33
N TYR A 85 1.96 0.73 -7.48
CA TYR A 85 2.38 -0.63 -7.76
C TYR A 85 3.15 -0.74 -9.09
N LEU A 86 2.65 -0.16 -10.18
CA LEU A 86 3.35 -0.19 -11.46
C LEU A 86 4.75 0.46 -11.37
N GLN A 87 4.86 1.56 -10.63
CA GLN A 87 6.15 2.22 -10.42
C GLN A 87 7.07 1.38 -9.52
N ALA A 88 6.53 0.74 -8.48
CA ALA A 88 7.28 -0.17 -7.62
C ALA A 88 7.76 -1.41 -8.41
N ALA A 89 6.87 -2.03 -9.18
CA ALA A 89 7.20 -3.18 -10.01
C ALA A 89 8.35 -2.89 -10.97
N LYS A 90 8.33 -1.72 -11.63
CA LYS A 90 9.43 -1.26 -12.49
C LYS A 90 10.75 -1.16 -11.72
N ALA A 91 10.74 -0.57 -10.52
CA ALA A 91 11.96 -0.41 -9.71
C ALA A 91 12.46 -1.74 -9.14
N MET A 92 11.55 -2.67 -8.89
CA MET A 92 11.82 -4.01 -8.36
C MET A 92 12.09 -5.05 -9.48
N GLU A 93 12.09 -4.63 -10.74
CA GLU A 93 12.28 -5.50 -11.91
C GLU A 93 11.25 -6.63 -12.01
N ILE A 94 10.01 -6.36 -11.59
CA ILE A 94 8.88 -7.28 -11.70
C ILE A 94 8.24 -7.13 -13.07
N ASP A 95 8.05 -8.23 -13.79
CA ASP A 95 7.30 -8.25 -15.04
C ASP A 95 5.79 -8.23 -14.76
N THR A 96 5.14 -7.15 -15.14
CA THR A 96 3.70 -6.93 -14.99
C THR A 96 2.93 -7.10 -16.31
N SER A 97 3.57 -7.59 -17.36
CA SER A 97 2.98 -7.68 -18.71
C SER A 97 1.75 -8.60 -18.79
N ALA A 98 1.66 -9.58 -17.89
CA ALA A 98 0.55 -10.50 -17.77
C ALA A 98 -0.52 -10.07 -16.75
N ASP A 99 -0.28 -8.98 -16.02
CA ASP A 99 -1.18 -8.53 -14.96
C ASP A 99 -2.39 -7.81 -15.56
N THR A 100 -3.52 -8.39 -15.34
CA THR A 100 -4.81 -7.81 -15.74
C THR A 100 -5.77 -7.82 -14.56
N TYR A 101 -6.58 -6.77 -14.46
CA TYR A 101 -7.48 -6.59 -13.32
C TYR A 101 -8.84 -6.07 -13.78
N ASP A 102 -9.90 -6.61 -13.19
CA ASP A 102 -11.24 -6.04 -13.24
C ASP A 102 -11.43 -5.09 -12.05
N LYS A 103 -11.76 -3.84 -12.34
CA LYS A 103 -12.11 -2.85 -11.33
C LYS A 103 -13.57 -3.02 -10.92
N ALA A 104 -13.81 -3.32 -9.65
CA ALA A 104 -15.13 -3.58 -9.09
C ALA A 104 -15.44 -2.60 -7.94
N PRO A 105 -16.49 -1.75 -8.07
CA PRO A 105 -16.93 -0.91 -6.98
C PRO A 105 -17.61 -1.75 -5.88
N VAL A 106 -17.17 -1.56 -4.63
CA VAL A 106 -17.71 -2.33 -3.48
C VAL A 106 -18.54 -1.47 -2.54
N THR A 107 -18.36 -0.16 -2.55
CA THR A 107 -19.24 0.78 -1.83
C THR A 107 -19.14 2.19 -2.41
N ARG A 108 -20.27 2.93 -2.38
CA ARG A 108 -20.37 4.36 -2.73
C ARG A 108 -20.75 5.22 -1.53
N SER A 109 -20.46 4.72 -0.33
CA SER A 109 -20.88 5.39 0.91
C SER A 109 -19.75 5.52 1.93
N PHE A 110 -18.50 5.58 1.45
CA PHE A 110 -17.36 5.75 2.32
C PHE A 110 -17.22 7.21 2.77
N GLN A 111 -17.09 7.42 4.07
CA GLN A 111 -16.69 8.68 4.68
C GLN A 111 -15.54 8.41 5.64
N GLY A 112 -14.36 8.85 5.25
CA GLY A 112 -13.13 8.50 5.94
C GLY A 112 -12.74 9.46 7.06
N THR A 113 -11.47 9.38 7.42
CA THR A 113 -10.91 10.04 8.61
C THR A 113 -10.83 11.55 8.49
N LEU A 114 -10.67 12.12 7.28
CA LEU A 114 -10.65 13.57 7.09
C LEU A 114 -12.04 14.17 7.37
N SER A 115 -13.10 13.56 6.83
CA SER A 115 -14.47 13.97 7.14
C SER A 115 -14.77 13.84 8.63
N ALA A 116 -14.30 12.76 9.27
CA ALA A 116 -14.53 12.51 10.69
C ALA A 116 -13.82 13.52 11.60
N LYS A 117 -12.58 13.93 11.25
CA LYS A 117 -11.74 14.82 12.06
C LYS A 117 -12.02 16.30 11.83
N SER A 118 -12.40 16.67 10.61
CA SER A 118 -12.62 18.10 10.26
C SER A 118 -13.84 18.69 10.94
N GLY A 119 -14.80 17.86 11.36
CA GLY A 119 -16.12 18.32 11.81
C GLY A 119 -16.98 18.91 10.69
N PHE A 120 -16.44 19.03 9.48
CA PHE A 120 -17.16 19.54 8.31
C PHE A 120 -18.00 18.42 7.69
N ARG A 121 -19.28 18.64 7.54
CA ARG A 121 -20.22 17.70 6.95
C ARG A 121 -20.65 18.18 5.58
N SER A 122 -19.83 17.90 4.55
CA SER A 122 -20.18 18.22 3.16
C SER A 122 -21.31 17.35 2.61
N GLY A 123 -21.57 16.20 3.23
CA GLY A 123 -22.43 15.15 2.67
C GLY A 123 -21.74 14.32 1.58
N GLU A 124 -20.52 14.68 1.22
CA GLU A 124 -19.72 13.97 0.22
C GLU A 124 -19.35 12.57 0.70
N LYS A 125 -19.32 11.63 -0.23
CA LYS A 125 -18.97 10.24 0.00
C LYS A 125 -18.08 9.77 -1.12
N ASP A 126 -17.10 8.94 -0.77
CA ASP A 126 -16.22 8.29 -1.72
C ASP A 126 -16.75 6.92 -2.15
N GLU A 127 -16.30 6.49 -3.31
CA GLU A 127 -16.41 5.11 -3.77
C GLU A 127 -15.12 4.36 -3.41
N ILE A 128 -15.24 3.14 -2.88
CA ILE A 128 -14.12 2.21 -2.77
C ILE A 128 -14.28 1.17 -3.87
N ASP A 129 -13.24 1.04 -4.69
CA ASP A 129 -13.10 -0.01 -5.66
C ASP A 129 -12.08 -1.05 -5.17
N VAL A 130 -12.22 -2.28 -5.62
CA VAL A 130 -11.19 -3.31 -5.55
C VAL A 130 -10.75 -3.69 -6.96
N PHE A 131 -9.49 -4.07 -7.12
CA PHE A 131 -8.94 -4.58 -8.36
C PHE A 131 -8.79 -6.08 -8.20
N LEU A 132 -9.59 -6.83 -8.94
CA LEU A 132 -9.60 -8.28 -8.91
C LEU A 132 -8.73 -8.79 -10.05
N PRO A 133 -7.67 -9.54 -9.77
CA PRO A 133 -6.84 -10.11 -10.82
C PRO A 133 -7.68 -11.02 -11.71
N THR A 134 -7.41 -10.95 -13.02
CA THR A 134 -8.11 -11.72 -14.05
C THR A 134 -7.13 -12.59 -14.84
N GLY A 135 -7.65 -13.52 -15.65
CA GLY A 135 -6.84 -14.41 -16.48
C GLY A 135 -6.72 -15.82 -15.92
N GLU A 136 -5.99 -16.68 -16.65
CA GLU A 136 -5.88 -18.11 -16.31
C GLU A 136 -4.90 -18.38 -15.15
N ASN A 137 -4.02 -17.42 -14.84
CA ASN A 137 -2.94 -17.58 -13.88
C ASN A 137 -3.20 -16.86 -12.54
N VAL A 138 -4.45 -16.58 -12.22
CA VAL A 138 -4.79 -15.96 -10.93
C VAL A 138 -4.45 -16.92 -9.78
N LEU A 139 -3.49 -16.51 -8.96
CA LEU A 139 -3.00 -17.33 -7.87
C LEU A 139 -3.89 -17.20 -6.63
N ALA A 140 -4.30 -18.33 -6.08
CA ALA A 140 -4.97 -18.37 -4.79
C ALA A 140 -3.99 -17.98 -3.68
N SER A 141 -4.40 -17.08 -2.80
CA SER A 141 -3.58 -16.63 -1.68
C SER A 141 -4.14 -17.13 -0.35
N VAL A 142 -3.26 -17.45 0.58
CA VAL A 142 -3.61 -17.70 1.98
C VAL A 142 -3.05 -16.56 2.82
N ILE A 143 -3.93 -15.81 3.45
CA ILE A 143 -3.61 -14.70 4.34
C ILE A 143 -3.69 -15.21 5.78
N ASN A 144 -2.57 -15.15 6.52
CA ASN A 144 -2.49 -15.56 7.92
C ASN A 144 -2.27 -14.31 8.79
N TYR A 145 -3.26 -13.97 9.59
CA TYR A 145 -3.20 -12.95 10.64
C TYR A 145 -2.58 -13.59 11.87
N VAL A 146 -1.29 -13.31 12.11
CA VAL A 146 -0.47 -14.10 13.03
C VAL A 146 -0.94 -13.98 14.46
N ASP A 147 -1.15 -12.77 14.93
CA ASP A 147 -1.52 -12.51 16.33
C ASP A 147 -2.94 -12.95 16.65
N GLU A 148 -3.85 -12.82 15.67
CA GLU A 148 -5.24 -13.24 15.79
C GLU A 148 -5.46 -14.74 15.56
N GLN A 149 -4.41 -15.46 15.14
CA GLN A 149 -4.47 -16.89 14.79
C GLN A 149 -5.59 -17.21 13.79
N LYS A 150 -5.85 -16.28 12.87
CA LYS A 150 -6.92 -16.35 11.86
C LYS A 150 -6.32 -16.47 10.47
N LYS A 151 -6.97 -17.23 9.59
CA LYS A 151 -6.65 -17.31 8.16
C LYS A 151 -7.81 -16.88 7.29
N SER A 152 -7.49 -16.32 6.13
CA SER A 152 -8.44 -15.94 5.08
C SER A 152 -7.88 -16.36 3.72
N ALA A 153 -8.77 -16.56 2.74
CA ALA A 153 -8.43 -16.72 1.34
C ALA A 153 -8.68 -15.43 0.52
N SER A 154 -9.06 -14.33 1.20
CA SER A 154 -9.35 -13.05 0.58
C SER A 154 -8.59 -11.92 1.29
N PHE A 155 -8.06 -10.98 0.50
CA PHE A 155 -7.51 -9.71 0.99
C PHE A 155 -8.59 -8.74 1.49
N TYR A 156 -9.86 -9.03 1.17
CA TYR A 156 -10.99 -8.15 1.39
C TYR A 156 -11.93 -8.73 2.44
N ASP A 157 -12.10 -8.00 3.55
CA ASP A 157 -13.05 -8.29 4.61
C ASP A 157 -14.33 -7.48 4.38
N THR A 158 -15.30 -8.06 3.70
CA THR A 158 -16.55 -7.39 3.31
C THR A 158 -17.42 -6.98 4.48
N ASP A 159 -17.27 -7.60 5.66
CA ASP A 159 -18.01 -7.21 6.87
C ASP A 159 -17.68 -5.78 7.31
N LYS A 160 -16.50 -5.28 6.92
CA LYS A 160 -16.07 -3.90 7.18
C LYS A 160 -16.87 -2.86 6.41
N LEU A 161 -17.51 -3.23 5.31
CA LEU A 161 -18.35 -2.32 4.52
C LEU A 161 -19.62 -1.88 5.30
N ASP A 162 -20.01 -2.63 6.30
CA ASP A 162 -21.13 -2.29 7.21
C ASP A 162 -20.67 -1.48 8.43
N THR A 163 -19.37 -1.21 8.54
CA THR A 163 -18.79 -0.39 9.61
C THR A 163 -18.54 1.04 9.18
N ARG A 164 -18.13 1.89 10.14
CA ARG A 164 -17.74 3.27 9.84
C ARG A 164 -16.39 3.31 9.09
N ASP A 165 -15.45 2.47 9.47
CA ASP A 165 -14.13 2.36 8.83
C ASP A 165 -14.19 1.35 7.68
N LYS A 166 -14.74 1.80 6.55
CA LYS A 166 -14.87 0.96 5.36
C LYS A 166 -13.52 0.70 4.66
N TYR A 167 -12.50 1.53 4.90
CA TYR A 167 -11.15 1.27 4.38
C TYR A 167 -10.53 0.00 5.02
N ALA A 168 -11.00 -0.39 6.19
CA ALA A 168 -10.65 -1.68 6.79
C ALA A 168 -11.10 -2.91 5.96
N LEU A 169 -11.84 -2.71 4.84
CA LEU A 169 -12.04 -3.74 3.82
C LEU A 169 -10.71 -4.43 3.45
N PHE A 170 -9.65 -3.64 3.29
CA PHE A 170 -8.33 -4.17 3.00
C PHE A 170 -7.73 -4.82 4.26
N PHE A 171 -7.58 -6.14 4.23
CA PHE A 171 -7.04 -7.01 5.30
C PHE A 171 -7.85 -7.02 6.61
N GLY A 172 -9.03 -6.44 6.68
CA GLY A 172 -9.75 -6.27 7.95
C GLY A 172 -9.22 -5.12 8.80
N GLY A 173 -8.25 -4.34 8.29
CA GLY A 173 -7.59 -3.21 8.95
C GLY A 173 -6.09 -3.40 9.15
N ASN A 174 -5.55 -2.85 10.24
CA ASN A 174 -4.12 -2.95 10.55
C ASN A 174 -3.86 -4.06 11.56
N HIS A 175 -2.83 -4.87 11.29
CA HIS A 175 -2.38 -5.98 12.12
C HIS A 175 -0.88 -5.84 12.38
N ALA A 176 -0.39 -6.36 13.51
CA ALA A 176 1.03 -6.31 13.81
C ALA A 176 1.84 -7.12 12.78
N GLN A 177 1.35 -8.31 12.44
CA GLN A 177 1.97 -9.18 11.43
C GLN A 177 0.93 -9.92 10.60
N VAL A 178 1.09 -9.87 9.27
CA VAL A 178 0.32 -10.68 8.31
C VAL A 178 1.28 -11.44 7.40
N LYS A 179 1.05 -12.73 7.21
CA LYS A 179 1.80 -13.55 6.26
C LYS A 179 0.88 -13.94 5.12
N ILE A 180 1.30 -13.65 3.90
CA ILE A 180 0.60 -14.04 2.67
C ILE A 180 1.43 -15.12 2.01
N SER A 181 0.79 -16.21 1.63
CA SER A 181 1.41 -17.32 0.89
C SER A 181 0.65 -17.56 -0.41
N THR A 182 1.36 -17.69 -1.50
CA THR A 182 0.83 -17.99 -2.84
C THR A 182 1.50 -19.22 -3.41
N PRO A 183 0.90 -19.90 -4.41
CA PRO A 183 1.50 -21.05 -5.07
C PRO A 183 2.45 -20.65 -6.20
N THR A 184 2.93 -19.40 -6.27
CA THR A 184 3.86 -18.98 -7.33
C THR A 184 5.13 -19.85 -7.33
N GLU A 185 5.72 -20.04 -8.51
CA GLU A 185 6.92 -20.87 -8.68
C GLU A 185 8.20 -20.17 -8.17
N THR A 186 8.16 -18.84 -7.95
CA THR A 186 9.32 -18.12 -7.39
C THR A 186 9.47 -18.45 -5.90
N ASP A 187 10.71 -18.58 -5.44
CA ASP A 187 11.00 -18.79 -4.00
C ASP A 187 11.19 -17.47 -3.22
N ASN A 188 10.88 -16.35 -3.86
CA ASN A 188 11.11 -15.03 -3.30
C ASN A 188 10.19 -14.72 -2.12
N THR A 189 10.77 -14.23 -1.03
CA THR A 189 10.07 -13.71 0.14
C THR A 189 10.24 -12.18 0.21
N LEU A 190 9.13 -11.45 0.30
CA LEU A 190 9.13 -10.01 0.49
C LEU A 190 8.75 -9.66 1.94
N LEU A 191 9.58 -8.87 2.62
CA LEU A 191 9.22 -8.22 3.87
C LEU A 191 8.74 -6.80 3.60
N VAL A 192 7.55 -6.46 4.08
CA VAL A 192 6.95 -5.12 3.93
C VAL A 192 6.78 -4.49 5.31
N LEU A 193 7.65 -3.53 5.66
CA LEU A 193 7.44 -2.66 6.81
C LEU A 193 6.49 -1.55 6.38
N LYS A 194 5.31 -1.48 6.98
CA LYS A 194 4.21 -0.73 6.39
C LYS A 194 3.42 0.12 7.38
N ASP A 195 2.72 1.10 6.84
CA ASP A 195 1.55 1.74 7.43
C ASP A 195 0.26 1.32 6.67
N SER A 196 -0.85 1.99 6.94
CA SER A 196 -2.15 1.66 6.35
C SER A 196 -2.27 1.92 4.84
N TYR A 197 -1.39 2.74 4.25
CA TYR A 197 -1.37 2.95 2.80
C TYR A 197 -1.07 1.65 2.04
N ALA A 198 -0.22 0.80 2.60
CA ALA A 198 0.15 -0.46 1.95
C ALA A 198 -1.00 -1.49 1.92
N ASN A 199 -2.06 -1.31 2.71
CA ASN A 199 -3.16 -2.29 2.73
C ASN A 199 -3.86 -2.42 1.37
N SER A 200 -4.05 -1.33 0.63
CA SER A 200 -4.60 -1.38 -0.74
C SER A 200 -3.56 -1.64 -1.83
N PHE A 201 -2.26 -1.57 -1.48
CA PHE A 201 -1.13 -1.75 -2.41
C PHE A 201 -0.62 -3.21 -2.46
N VAL A 202 -0.48 -3.86 -1.30
CA VAL A 202 0.12 -5.20 -1.20
C VAL A 202 -0.64 -6.27 -2.00
N PRO A 203 -1.98 -6.24 -2.16
CA PRO A 203 -2.69 -7.21 -2.99
C PRO A 203 -2.14 -7.33 -4.43
N PHE A 204 -1.63 -6.23 -5.02
CA PHE A 204 -1.02 -6.26 -6.35
C PHE A 204 0.31 -7.04 -6.39
N LEU A 205 1.07 -7.02 -5.30
CA LEU A 205 2.34 -7.74 -5.19
C LEU A 205 2.17 -9.26 -5.01
N ALA A 206 0.99 -9.70 -4.56
CA ALA A 206 0.76 -11.11 -4.20
C ALA A 206 0.92 -12.08 -5.37
N GLN A 207 0.77 -11.62 -6.62
CA GLN A 207 0.95 -12.45 -7.80
C GLN A 207 2.43 -12.75 -8.12
N HIS A 208 3.38 -12.03 -7.50
CA HIS A 208 4.80 -12.08 -7.85
C HIS A 208 5.70 -12.71 -6.77
N TYR A 209 5.17 -12.94 -5.59
CA TYR A 209 5.95 -13.47 -4.46
C TYR A 209 5.31 -14.72 -3.89
N ARG A 210 6.13 -15.74 -3.62
CA ARG A 210 5.68 -16.94 -2.91
C ARG A 210 5.25 -16.64 -1.49
N LYS A 211 5.93 -15.68 -0.85
CA LYS A 211 5.62 -15.24 0.49
C LYS A 211 5.76 -13.72 0.61
N ILE A 212 4.78 -13.08 1.24
CA ILE A 212 4.89 -11.70 1.69
C ILE A 212 4.66 -11.66 3.19
N VAL A 213 5.58 -11.05 3.92
CA VAL A 213 5.46 -10.81 5.37
C VAL A 213 5.25 -9.32 5.57
N MET A 214 4.04 -8.93 5.95
CA MET A 214 3.71 -7.54 6.28
C MET A 214 3.89 -7.33 7.78
N VAL A 215 4.58 -6.27 8.15
CA VAL A 215 4.79 -5.86 9.55
C VAL A 215 4.42 -4.39 9.70
N ASP A 216 3.52 -4.10 10.61
CA ASP A 216 3.20 -2.73 11.01
C ASP A 216 3.99 -2.38 12.28
N PRO A 217 5.04 -1.55 12.19
CA PRO A 217 5.93 -1.27 13.32
C PRO A 217 5.25 -0.53 14.48
N ARG A 218 4.02 -0.05 14.29
CA ARG A 218 3.23 0.58 15.35
C ARG A 218 2.65 -0.44 16.33
N TYR A 219 2.49 -1.70 15.88
CA TYR A 219 1.82 -2.77 16.61
C TYR A 219 2.72 -4.00 16.81
N TYR A 220 3.80 -4.13 16.06
CA TYR A 220 4.72 -5.26 16.13
C TYR A 220 5.80 -5.01 17.18
N TYR A 221 5.87 -5.88 18.18
CA TYR A 221 6.84 -5.81 19.27
C TYR A 221 7.87 -6.95 19.25
N GLY A 222 7.85 -7.77 18.19
CA GLY A 222 8.80 -8.86 18.00
C GLY A 222 10.18 -8.38 17.53
N ASP A 223 11.12 -9.31 17.50
CA ASP A 223 12.45 -9.06 16.95
C ASP A 223 12.43 -9.17 15.41
N LEU A 224 12.70 -8.04 14.74
CA LEU A 224 12.69 -7.97 13.29
C LEU A 224 13.86 -8.74 12.67
N GLU A 225 15.03 -8.74 13.31
CA GLU A 225 16.20 -9.48 12.83
C GLU A 225 15.94 -11.00 12.88
N GLN A 226 15.33 -11.47 13.95
CA GLN A 226 14.91 -12.86 14.04
C GLN A 226 13.84 -13.20 13.00
N LEU A 227 12.89 -12.30 12.75
CA LEU A 227 11.85 -12.49 11.74
C LEU A 227 12.46 -12.66 10.34
N ILE A 228 13.41 -11.80 9.96
CA ILE A 228 14.12 -11.87 8.68
C ILE A 228 14.79 -13.23 8.50
N GLN A 229 15.50 -13.70 9.53
CA GLN A 229 16.18 -14.99 9.49
C GLN A 229 15.23 -16.17 9.36
N VAL A 230 14.13 -16.18 10.14
CA VAL A 230 13.13 -17.27 10.14
C VAL A 230 12.33 -17.32 8.84
N GLU A 231 12.02 -16.16 8.25
CA GLU A 231 11.21 -16.09 7.05
C GLU A 231 12.02 -16.20 5.74
N TYR A 232 13.34 -16.24 5.83
CA TYR A 232 14.27 -16.29 4.68
C TYR A 232 14.02 -15.14 3.70
N VAL A 233 13.96 -13.91 4.23
CA VAL A 233 13.80 -12.70 3.41
C VAL A 233 15.05 -12.49 2.57
N GLN A 234 14.88 -12.22 1.27
CA GLN A 234 15.96 -12.07 0.29
C GLN A 234 15.99 -10.68 -0.33
#